data_5d552c9dd27c7bafd662e9c4abddcf2d
#
_entry.id   5d552c9dd27c7bafd662e9c4abddcf2d
#
_cell.length_a   1.000
_cell.length_b   1.000
_cell.length_c   1.000
_cell.angle_alpha   90.00
_cell.angle_beta   90.00
_cell.angle_gamma   90.00
#
_symmetry.space_group_name_H-M   'P 1'
#
loop_
_entity.id
_entity.type
_entity.pdbx_description
1 polymer ?
#
loop_
_entity_poly.entity_id
_entity_poly.type
_entity_poly.pdbx_seq_one_letter_code
_entity_poly.pdbx_strand_id
1 'polypeptide(L)'
;KIESNKLVVLTHNLFFFQELIKVAPSKKEHFEKKYQLYRVIKDQYSDVLTIGRDDIKNEYEALWMILKDVKQGKISSVVLPNIMRNILEYYFSFSCKMEKLSEELDKLVSSEKDINYKTFYRYINRGSHSDSINISYLGQISANKYLEMFEGIFKKTKDEQHFNKMLGIEIDEVA
;
A
#
# COMPACT_ATOMS: atom_id res chain seq x y z
N LYS A 1 25.23 -30.85 -9.70
CA LYS A 1 24.42 -30.34 -10.86
C LYS A 1 23.07 -31.00 -10.74
N ILE A 2 22.04 -30.25 -10.40
CA ILE A 2 20.66 -30.78 -10.37
C ILE A 2 20.17 -30.67 -11.81
N GLU A 3 20.07 -31.79 -12.50
CA GLU A 3 19.44 -31.88 -13.81
C GLU A 3 17.94 -32.12 -13.57
N SER A 4 17.20 -31.03 -13.39
CA SER A 4 15.75 -31.08 -13.29
C SER A 4 15.13 -30.33 -14.47
N ASN A 5 14.16 -30.97 -15.11
CA ASN A 5 13.40 -30.37 -16.22
C ASN A 5 12.41 -29.29 -15.70
N LYS A 6 12.06 -29.31 -14.42
CA LYS A 6 11.16 -28.36 -13.77
C LYS A 6 11.58 -28.12 -12.33
N LEU A 7 11.56 -26.86 -11.91
CA LEU A 7 11.81 -26.44 -10.54
C LEU A 7 10.58 -25.67 -10.03
N VAL A 8 10.06 -26.07 -8.88
CA VAL A 8 8.99 -25.36 -8.17
C VAL A 8 9.57 -24.76 -6.91
N VAL A 9 9.42 -23.45 -6.73
CA VAL A 9 9.84 -22.74 -5.53
C VAL A 9 8.61 -22.21 -4.82
N LEU A 10 8.43 -22.62 -3.56
CA LEU A 10 7.37 -22.12 -2.69
C LEU A 10 8.02 -21.17 -1.66
N THR A 11 7.53 -19.96 -1.57
CA THR A 11 8.01 -18.99 -0.60
C THR A 11 6.89 -18.04 -0.15
N HIS A 12 6.94 -17.63 1.11
CA HIS A 12 6.14 -16.53 1.65
C HIS A 12 6.99 -15.26 1.83
N ASN A 13 8.29 -15.35 1.56
CA ASN A 13 9.19 -14.20 1.63
C ASN A 13 9.16 -13.43 0.32
N LEU A 14 8.52 -12.27 0.32
CA LEU A 14 8.35 -11.42 -0.86
C LEU A 14 9.70 -10.91 -1.40
N PHE A 15 10.66 -10.62 -0.52
CA PHE A 15 11.99 -10.18 -0.93
C PHE A 15 12.72 -11.29 -1.72
N PHE A 16 12.74 -12.51 -1.18
CA PHE A 16 13.32 -13.65 -1.88
C PHE A 16 12.63 -13.91 -3.22
N PHE A 17 11.30 -13.82 -3.26
CA PHE A 17 10.55 -13.94 -4.50
C PHE A 17 10.95 -12.88 -5.53
N GLN A 18 11.08 -11.61 -5.12
CA GLN A 18 11.53 -10.54 -6.01
C GLN A 18 12.95 -10.76 -6.53
N GLU A 19 13.88 -11.25 -5.71
CA GLU A 19 15.24 -11.58 -6.14
C GLU A 19 15.25 -12.70 -7.20
N LEU A 20 14.39 -13.72 -7.04
CA LEU A 20 14.22 -14.74 -8.08
C LEU A 20 13.71 -14.18 -9.40
N ILE A 21 12.79 -13.20 -9.35
CA ILE A 21 12.25 -12.56 -10.55
C ILE A 21 13.29 -11.64 -11.23
N LYS A 22 14.17 -11.01 -10.48
CA LYS A 22 15.25 -10.16 -11.04
C LYS A 22 16.23 -10.95 -11.91
N VAL A 23 16.51 -12.20 -11.58
CA VAL A 23 17.39 -13.05 -12.37
C VAL A 23 16.72 -13.68 -13.59
N ALA A 24 15.39 -13.53 -13.72
CA ALA A 24 14.65 -14.02 -14.86
C ALA A 24 14.77 -13.08 -16.07
N PRO A 25 14.57 -13.59 -17.30
CA PRO A 25 14.66 -12.76 -18.51
C PRO A 25 13.74 -11.55 -18.48
N SER A 26 14.24 -10.37 -18.87
CA SER A 26 13.47 -9.13 -18.88
C SER A 26 12.36 -9.11 -19.94
N LYS A 27 12.59 -9.75 -21.10
CA LYS A 27 11.61 -9.81 -22.18
C LYS A 27 10.46 -10.74 -21.81
N LYS A 28 9.22 -10.22 -21.89
CA LYS A 28 7.98 -10.93 -21.53
C LYS A 28 7.88 -12.31 -22.19
N GLU A 29 8.10 -12.39 -23.50
CA GLU A 29 8.03 -13.66 -24.23
C GLU A 29 9.03 -14.72 -23.75
N HIS A 30 10.24 -14.31 -23.35
CA HIS A 30 11.25 -15.23 -22.82
C HIS A 30 10.94 -15.64 -21.39
N PHE A 31 10.33 -14.75 -20.62
CA PHE A 31 9.87 -15.02 -19.28
C PHE A 31 8.76 -16.06 -19.29
N GLU A 32 7.67 -15.82 -20.02
CA GLU A 32 6.49 -16.67 -20.04
C GLU A 32 6.78 -18.09 -20.60
N LYS A 33 7.81 -18.25 -21.44
CA LYS A 33 8.25 -19.57 -21.92
C LYS A 33 8.91 -20.43 -20.85
N LYS A 34 9.53 -19.81 -19.84
CA LYS A 34 10.37 -20.54 -18.85
C LYS A 34 9.86 -20.44 -17.42
N TYR A 35 9.06 -19.43 -17.11
CA TYR A 35 8.59 -19.12 -15.76
C TYR A 35 7.07 -19.03 -15.73
N GLN A 36 6.50 -19.66 -14.72
CA GLN A 36 5.08 -19.51 -14.38
C GLN A 36 4.99 -19.08 -12.93
N LEU A 37 4.23 -18.04 -12.67
CA LEU A 37 4.06 -17.49 -11.35
C LEU A 37 2.65 -17.78 -10.85
N TYR A 38 2.60 -18.17 -9.59
CA TYR A 38 1.35 -18.50 -8.93
C TYR A 38 1.28 -17.80 -7.58
N ARG A 39 0.10 -17.37 -7.21
CA ARG A 39 -0.22 -16.87 -5.88
C ARG A 39 -1.19 -17.83 -5.23
N VAL A 40 -0.81 -18.34 -4.05
CA VAL A 40 -1.73 -19.12 -3.21
C VAL A 40 -2.49 -18.14 -2.33
N ILE A 41 -3.81 -18.19 -2.42
CA ILE A 41 -4.72 -17.41 -1.59
C ILE A 41 -5.39 -18.39 -0.62
N LYS A 42 -5.49 -18.00 0.63
CA LYS A 42 -6.22 -18.75 1.66
C LYS A 42 -7.33 -17.88 2.21
N ASP A 43 -8.55 -18.34 1.97
CA ASP A 43 -9.76 -17.85 2.64
C ASP A 43 -10.41 -19.05 3.34
N GLN A 44 -11.68 -19.33 3.12
CA GLN A 44 -12.33 -20.55 3.61
C GLN A 44 -11.68 -21.81 2.98
N TYR A 45 -11.28 -21.71 1.73
CA TYR A 45 -10.50 -22.71 1.00
C TYR A 45 -9.22 -22.09 0.46
N SER A 46 -8.25 -22.94 0.09
CA SER A 46 -7.05 -22.47 -0.60
C SER A 46 -7.29 -22.49 -2.10
N ASP A 47 -6.91 -21.40 -2.77
CA ASP A 47 -6.97 -21.27 -4.22
C ASP A 47 -5.61 -20.86 -4.78
N VAL A 48 -5.38 -21.16 -6.06
CA VAL A 48 -4.12 -20.88 -6.76
C VAL A 48 -4.43 -20.03 -7.99
N LEU A 49 -3.97 -18.77 -7.94
CA LEU A 49 -4.12 -17.84 -9.04
C LEU A 49 -2.82 -17.75 -9.84
N THR A 50 -2.93 -17.82 -11.17
CA THR A 50 -1.83 -17.45 -12.05
C THR A 50 -1.67 -15.93 -12.05
N ILE A 51 -0.43 -15.46 -11.85
CA ILE A 51 -0.10 -14.03 -11.88
C ILE A 51 0.93 -13.77 -12.96
N GLY A 52 0.87 -12.58 -13.57
CA GLY A 52 1.86 -12.09 -14.50
C GLY A 52 3.05 -11.45 -13.77
N ARG A 53 4.14 -11.20 -14.48
CA ARG A 53 5.29 -10.49 -13.93
C ARG A 53 4.91 -9.06 -13.51
N ASP A 54 4.05 -8.41 -14.27
CA ASP A 54 3.60 -7.04 -14.04
C ASP A 54 2.65 -6.91 -12.85
N ASP A 55 2.09 -8.05 -12.39
CA ASP A 55 1.26 -8.12 -11.18
C ASP A 55 2.07 -8.14 -9.89
N ILE A 56 3.40 -8.31 -10.02
CA ILE A 56 4.31 -8.32 -8.87
C ILE A 56 4.63 -6.88 -8.50
N LYS A 57 4.03 -6.44 -7.43
CA LYS A 57 4.24 -5.11 -6.88
C LYS A 57 5.11 -5.19 -5.64
N ASN A 58 5.92 -4.16 -5.41
CA ASN A 58 6.55 -4.03 -4.10
C ASN A 58 5.48 -3.75 -3.03
N GLU A 59 5.84 -3.92 -1.77
CA GLU A 59 4.88 -3.78 -0.66
C GLU A 59 4.21 -2.40 -0.64
N TYR A 60 4.98 -1.36 -0.91
CA TYR A 60 4.46 0.00 -0.99
C TYR A 60 3.43 0.18 -2.12
N GLU A 61 3.73 -0.31 -3.31
CA GLU A 61 2.79 -0.29 -4.44
C GLU A 61 1.54 -1.13 -4.16
N ALA A 62 1.69 -2.27 -3.48
CA ALA A 62 0.56 -3.11 -3.11
C ALA A 62 -0.40 -2.39 -2.14
N LEU A 63 0.13 -1.63 -1.17
CA LEU A 63 -0.67 -0.81 -0.27
C LEU A 63 -1.49 0.24 -1.03
N TRP A 64 -0.88 0.92 -2.02
CA TRP A 64 -1.57 1.89 -2.85
C TRP A 64 -2.66 1.26 -3.73
N MET A 65 -2.44 0.03 -4.22
CA MET A 65 -3.49 -0.70 -4.95
C MET A 65 -4.69 -0.98 -4.06
N ILE A 66 -4.46 -1.44 -2.83
CA ILE A 66 -5.56 -1.69 -1.87
C ILE A 66 -6.30 -0.38 -1.59
N LEU A 67 -5.58 0.73 -1.39
CA LEU A 67 -6.19 2.05 -1.20
C LEU A 67 -7.08 2.44 -2.38
N LYS A 68 -6.62 2.21 -3.62
CA LYS A 68 -7.39 2.44 -4.84
C LYS A 68 -8.66 1.58 -4.88
N ASP A 69 -8.56 0.31 -4.54
CA ASP A 69 -9.71 -0.60 -4.52
C ASP A 69 -10.73 -0.23 -3.45
N VAL A 70 -10.30 0.28 -2.30
CA VAL A 70 -11.21 0.85 -1.29
C VAL A 70 -11.91 2.11 -1.83
N LYS A 71 -11.18 3.03 -2.49
CA LYS A 71 -11.78 4.22 -3.12
C LYS A 71 -12.83 3.86 -4.18
N GLN A 72 -12.66 2.75 -4.88
CA GLN A 72 -13.60 2.22 -5.88
C GLN A 72 -14.74 1.38 -5.27
N GLY A 73 -14.78 1.22 -3.95
CA GLY A 73 -15.80 0.43 -3.27
C GLY A 73 -15.66 -1.09 -3.43
N LYS A 74 -14.53 -1.59 -3.95
CA LYS A 74 -14.27 -3.03 -4.14
C LYS A 74 -13.90 -3.72 -2.83
N ILE A 75 -13.28 -2.99 -1.91
CA ILE A 75 -12.82 -3.48 -0.60
C ILE A 75 -13.44 -2.61 0.48
N SER A 76 -13.75 -3.23 1.62
CA SER A 76 -14.30 -2.53 2.80
C SER A 76 -13.35 -1.44 3.31
N SER A 77 -13.89 -0.28 3.68
CA SER A 77 -13.14 0.83 4.28
C SER A 77 -12.53 0.55 5.65
N VAL A 78 -12.86 -0.58 6.27
CA VAL A 78 -12.29 -1.03 7.56
C VAL A 78 -10.77 -1.16 7.51
N VAL A 79 -10.20 -1.48 6.34
CA VAL A 79 -8.75 -1.63 6.16
C VAL A 79 -8.00 -0.30 6.03
N LEU A 80 -8.71 0.82 5.77
CA LEU A 80 -8.10 2.13 5.51
C LEU A 80 -7.10 2.59 6.57
N PRO A 81 -7.40 2.50 7.89
CA PRO A 81 -6.46 3.00 8.90
C PRO A 81 -5.10 2.36 8.79
N ASN A 82 -5.05 1.04 8.67
CA ASN A 82 -3.81 0.29 8.59
C ASN A 82 -3.06 0.57 7.28
N ILE A 83 -3.77 0.62 6.16
CA ILE A 83 -3.19 0.90 4.84
C ILE A 83 -2.59 2.31 4.80
N MET A 84 -3.32 3.33 5.25
CA MET A 84 -2.85 4.72 5.29
C MET A 84 -1.62 4.86 6.18
N ARG A 85 -1.63 4.23 7.36
CA ARG A 85 -0.51 4.22 8.27
C ARG A 85 0.74 3.64 7.61
N ASN A 86 0.63 2.43 7.05
CA ASN A 86 1.77 1.76 6.42
C ASN A 86 2.32 2.57 5.24
N ILE A 87 1.46 3.16 4.39
CA ILE A 87 1.90 4.05 3.31
C ILE A 87 2.69 5.23 3.87
N LEU A 88 2.21 5.89 4.92
CA LEU A 88 2.90 7.05 5.50
C LEU A 88 4.21 6.66 6.20
N GLU A 89 4.26 5.51 6.87
CA GLU A 89 5.49 4.99 7.46
C GLU A 89 6.56 4.74 6.39
N TYR A 90 6.20 4.12 5.27
CA TYR A 90 7.10 3.98 4.12
C TYR A 90 7.50 5.34 3.54
N TYR A 91 6.53 6.19 3.23
CA TYR A 91 6.75 7.49 2.62
C TYR A 91 7.71 8.36 3.42
N PHE A 92 7.46 8.55 4.70
CA PHE A 92 8.33 9.38 5.54
C PHE A 92 9.67 8.70 5.86
N SER A 93 9.74 7.37 5.93
CA SER A 93 11.01 6.67 6.10
C SER A 93 11.97 6.91 4.93
N PHE A 94 11.44 6.94 3.70
CA PHE A 94 12.24 7.24 2.51
C PHE A 94 12.57 8.72 2.36
N SER A 95 11.61 9.61 2.66
CA SER A 95 11.73 11.04 2.40
C SER A 95 12.47 11.80 3.49
N CYS A 96 12.30 11.42 4.78
CA CYS A 96 12.65 12.25 5.92
C CYS A 96 13.49 11.55 6.99
N LYS A 97 13.91 10.30 6.80
CA LYS A 97 14.56 9.48 7.85
C LYS A 97 13.75 9.50 9.16
N MET A 98 12.47 9.23 9.04
CA MET A 98 11.50 9.29 10.13
C MET A 98 11.89 8.39 11.31
N GLU A 99 11.81 8.93 12.54
CA GLU A 99 11.88 8.14 13.77
C GLU A 99 10.47 7.77 14.24
N LYS A 100 9.52 8.71 14.19
CA LYS A 100 8.12 8.51 14.59
C LYS A 100 7.17 9.24 13.67
N LEU A 101 6.17 8.52 13.17
CA LEU A 101 5.12 9.08 12.30
C LEU A 101 4.36 10.24 12.95
N SER A 102 4.12 10.19 14.29
CA SER A 102 3.46 11.27 15.01
C SER A 102 4.20 12.58 14.91
N GLU A 103 5.53 12.55 14.99
CA GLU A 103 6.37 13.75 14.94
C GLU A 103 6.35 14.37 13.54
N GLU A 104 6.35 13.55 12.50
CA GLU A 104 6.25 14.05 11.12
C GLU A 104 4.88 14.69 10.85
N LEU A 105 3.81 14.08 11.33
CA LEU A 105 2.47 14.66 11.20
C LEU A 105 2.30 15.95 12.03
N ASP A 106 2.93 16.04 13.21
CA ASP A 106 2.90 17.25 14.03
C ASP A 106 3.65 18.42 13.35
N LYS A 107 4.72 18.16 12.59
CA LYS A 107 5.43 19.19 11.80
C LYS A 107 4.55 19.80 10.69
N LEU A 108 3.53 19.08 10.22
CA LEU A 108 2.60 19.56 9.19
C LEU A 108 1.52 20.49 9.76
N VAL A 109 1.40 20.58 11.09
CA VAL A 109 0.43 21.46 11.75
C VAL A 109 0.98 22.87 11.74
N SER A 110 0.52 23.72 10.84
CA SER A 110 0.91 25.12 10.73
C SER A 110 -0.16 26.12 11.20
N SER A 111 -1.38 25.63 11.47
CA SER A 111 -2.51 26.47 11.90
C SER A 111 -3.53 25.67 12.72
N GLU A 112 -4.44 26.39 13.42
CA GLU A 112 -5.56 25.73 14.13
C GLU A 112 -6.47 24.90 13.21
N LYS A 113 -6.51 25.20 11.91
CA LYS A 113 -7.25 24.42 10.93
C LYS A 113 -6.64 23.02 10.71
N ASP A 114 -5.37 22.85 11.08
CA ASP A 114 -4.64 21.57 10.94
C ASP A 114 -4.79 20.64 12.14
N ILE A 115 -5.57 21.01 13.17
CA ILE A 115 -5.86 20.18 14.36
C ILE A 115 -6.37 18.77 13.95
N ASN A 116 -6.95 18.65 12.77
CA ASN A 116 -7.43 17.38 12.23
C ASN A 116 -6.34 16.32 12.07
N TYR A 117 -5.04 16.68 11.92
CA TYR A 117 -3.97 15.68 11.79
C TYR A 117 -3.74 14.87 13.06
N LYS A 118 -3.96 15.42 14.25
CA LYS A 118 -3.94 14.65 15.51
C LYS A 118 -5.08 13.63 15.55
N THR A 119 -6.26 14.02 15.07
CA THR A 119 -7.42 13.12 14.96
C THR A 119 -7.16 12.04 13.90
N PHE A 120 -6.59 12.42 12.76
CA PHE A 120 -6.18 11.49 11.72
C PHE A 120 -5.15 10.47 12.23
N TYR A 121 -4.11 10.93 12.95
CA TYR A 121 -3.10 10.05 13.55
C TYR A 121 -3.73 9.03 14.51
N ARG A 122 -4.66 9.47 15.37
CA ARG A 122 -5.40 8.57 16.24
C ARG A 122 -6.22 7.55 15.47
N TYR A 123 -6.80 7.95 14.35
CA TYR A 123 -7.56 7.06 13.48
C TYR A 123 -6.68 5.97 12.87
N ILE A 124 -5.56 6.33 12.26
CA ILE A 124 -4.68 5.36 11.59
C ILE A 124 -3.96 4.42 12.58
N ASN A 125 -3.76 4.84 13.82
CA ASN A 125 -3.12 4.01 14.85
C ASN A 125 -4.07 3.05 15.58
N ARG A 126 -5.38 3.19 15.45
CA ARG A 126 -6.35 2.31 16.14
C ARG A 126 -6.26 0.85 15.74
N GLY A 127 -5.85 0.57 14.50
CA GLY A 127 -5.72 -0.80 14.01
C GLY A 127 -4.49 -1.58 14.49
N SER A 128 -3.54 -0.92 15.15
CA SER A 128 -2.29 -1.55 15.58
C SER A 128 -2.30 -2.12 17.00
N HIS A 129 -3.32 -1.82 17.80
CA HIS A 129 -3.54 -2.43 19.10
C HIS A 129 -4.82 -3.27 19.03
N SER A 130 -4.80 -4.44 19.69
CA SER A 130 -5.85 -5.48 19.71
C SER A 130 -7.25 -5.00 20.17
N ASP A 131 -7.46 -3.71 20.35
CA ASP A 131 -8.72 -3.07 20.69
C ASP A 131 -9.68 -2.89 19.49
N SER A 132 -9.53 -3.71 18.46
CA SER A 132 -10.37 -3.69 17.25
C SER A 132 -11.87 -3.93 17.50
N ILE A 133 -12.26 -4.29 18.72
CA ILE A 133 -13.65 -4.54 19.10
C ILE A 133 -14.48 -3.24 19.22
N ASN A 134 -13.85 -2.08 19.42
CA ASN A 134 -14.54 -0.80 19.64
C ASN A 134 -14.72 0.08 18.40
N ILE A 135 -14.43 -0.42 17.20
CA ILE A 135 -14.52 0.35 15.95
C ILE A 135 -15.97 0.70 15.59
N SER A 136 -16.96 -0.05 16.12
CA SER A 136 -18.37 0.11 15.78
C SER A 136 -19.05 1.32 16.42
N TYR A 137 -18.46 1.98 17.43
CA TYR A 137 -19.15 2.98 18.25
C TYR A 137 -18.65 4.41 18.14
N LEU A 138 -17.64 4.71 17.32
CA LEU A 138 -17.16 6.09 17.19
C LEU A 138 -17.72 6.71 15.93
N GLY A 139 -18.69 7.60 16.18
CA GLY A 139 -19.46 8.36 15.20
C GLY A 139 -18.72 8.67 13.91
N GLN A 140 -19.25 8.14 12.86
CA GLN A 140 -19.28 8.48 11.45
C GLN A 140 -18.48 9.72 11.00
N ILE A 141 -17.16 9.70 11.17
CA ILE A 141 -16.34 10.43 10.23
C ILE A 141 -16.28 9.53 9.00
N SER A 142 -16.85 9.98 7.89
CA SER A 142 -16.89 9.17 6.67
C SER A 142 -15.48 8.81 6.23
N ALA A 143 -15.31 7.61 5.67
CA ALA A 143 -14.04 7.17 5.08
C ALA A 143 -13.46 8.21 4.11
N ASN A 144 -14.32 8.94 3.40
CA ASN A 144 -13.93 10.02 2.50
C ASN A 144 -13.19 11.16 3.20
N LYS A 145 -13.60 11.55 4.40
CA LYS A 145 -12.91 12.61 5.15
C LYS A 145 -11.49 12.20 5.56
N TYR A 146 -11.26 10.93 5.88
CA TYR A 146 -9.92 10.44 6.15
C TYR A 146 -9.06 10.35 4.88
N LEU A 147 -9.66 10.02 3.74
CA LEU A 147 -8.99 10.06 2.45
C LEU A 147 -8.58 11.49 2.06
N GLU A 148 -9.44 12.49 2.32
CA GLU A 148 -9.12 13.90 2.10
C GLU A 148 -7.97 14.37 3.00
N MET A 149 -7.95 13.97 4.27
CA MET A 149 -6.85 14.28 5.19
C MET A 149 -5.54 13.61 4.75
N PHE A 150 -5.62 12.38 4.30
CA PHE A 150 -4.48 11.62 3.79
C PHE A 150 -3.89 12.29 2.54
N GLU A 151 -4.71 12.68 1.58
CA GLU A 151 -4.30 13.47 0.42
C GLU A 151 -3.69 14.82 0.82
N GLY A 152 -4.29 15.49 1.80
CA GLY A 152 -3.81 16.75 2.35
C GLY A 152 -2.38 16.68 2.90
N ILE A 153 -1.92 15.52 3.37
CA ILE A 153 -0.54 15.31 3.81
C ILE A 153 0.41 15.48 2.64
N PHE A 154 0.13 14.83 1.50
CA PHE A 154 0.97 14.92 0.30
C PHE A 154 0.97 16.33 -0.31
N LYS A 155 -0.15 17.06 -0.22
CA LYS A 155 -0.22 18.48 -0.61
C LYS A 155 0.70 19.35 0.27
N LYS A 156 0.68 19.14 1.59
CA LYS A 156 1.53 19.87 2.52
C LYS A 156 3.01 19.55 2.39
N THR A 157 3.35 18.33 2.08
CA THR A 157 4.74 17.92 1.79
C THR A 157 5.19 18.33 0.37
N LYS A 158 4.32 18.96 -0.43
CA LYS A 158 4.57 19.36 -1.82
C LYS A 158 4.88 18.16 -2.75
N ASP A 159 4.32 17.01 -2.43
CA ASP A 159 4.53 15.75 -3.17
C ASP A 159 3.21 15.18 -3.72
N GLU A 160 2.36 16.07 -4.20
CA GLU A 160 1.06 15.74 -4.78
C GLU A 160 1.20 14.90 -6.05
N GLN A 161 2.28 15.10 -6.80
CA GLN A 161 2.59 14.30 -7.99
C GLN A 161 2.77 12.82 -7.65
N HIS A 162 3.47 12.53 -6.55
CA HIS A 162 3.63 11.16 -6.07
C HIS A 162 2.28 10.52 -5.74
N PHE A 163 1.43 11.22 -4.99
CA PHE A 163 0.08 10.77 -4.65
C PHE A 163 -0.74 10.42 -5.89
N ASN A 164 -0.79 11.34 -6.86
CA ASN A 164 -1.55 11.16 -8.10
C ASN A 164 -1.00 9.98 -8.92
N LYS A 165 0.31 9.89 -9.07
CA LYS A 165 0.98 8.79 -9.77
C LYS A 165 0.63 7.43 -9.15
N MET A 166 0.68 7.32 -7.82
CA MET A 166 0.41 6.06 -7.12
C MET A 166 -1.06 5.63 -7.23
N LEU A 167 -2.00 6.59 -7.29
CA LEU A 167 -3.41 6.32 -7.53
C LEU A 167 -3.77 6.13 -9.01
N GLY A 168 -2.84 6.43 -9.93
CA GLY A 168 -3.09 6.40 -11.37
C GLY A 168 -4.07 7.50 -11.80
N ILE A 169 -4.00 8.67 -11.15
CA ILE A 169 -4.74 9.87 -11.55
C ILE A 169 -3.87 10.58 -12.62
N GLU A 170 -4.34 10.61 -13.84
CA GLU A 170 -3.70 11.39 -14.91
C GLU A 170 -3.83 12.86 -14.56
N ILE A 171 -2.68 13.53 -14.47
CA ILE A 171 -2.65 14.99 -14.39
C ILE A 171 -2.58 15.43 -15.84
N ASP A 172 -3.62 16.07 -16.36
CA ASP A 172 -3.51 16.79 -17.62
C ASP A 172 -2.38 17.80 -17.46
N GLU A 173 -1.26 17.56 -18.13
CA GLU A 173 -0.21 18.56 -18.23
C GLU A 173 -0.82 19.75 -18.94
N VAL A 174 -1.19 20.77 -18.17
CA VAL A 174 -1.57 22.06 -18.72
C VAL A 174 -0.32 22.64 -19.36
N ALA A 175 -0.33 22.64 -20.68
CA ALA A 175 0.71 23.18 -21.56
C ALA A 175 0.91 24.69 -21.30
#